data_e76fef83113a2d10842bd46b448abf6e
#
_entry.id   e76fef83113a2d10842bd46b448abf6e
#
_cell.length_a   1.000
_cell.length_b   1.000
_cell.length_c   1.000
_cell.angle_alpha   90.00
_cell.angle_beta   90.00
_cell.angle_gamma   90.00
#
_symmetry.space_group_name_H-M   'P 1'
#
loop_
_entity.id
_entity.type
_entity.pdbx_description
1 polymer ?
#
loop_
_entity_poly.entity_id
_entity_poly.type
_entity_poly.pdbx_seq_one_letter_code
_entity_poly.pdbx_strand_id
1 'polypeptide(L)'
;MEIKKSKEKYDIIIVGSGAAGGISTKILTDAGLKVALIEAGPYFDPADPEQQTQFKPTWASPRRGSSVTRRFGDFHMSYGDWKVDGEPYYSKEDTDFMWWRSRMLGGRTNHWGRIASRLGPKDFKCKDFYDLNANWPITYEDIKPYYDKLDQLIGVFGTKENLPNDPDGFFLPPPKPRLHELYYIKGAKKSGINVIPSRLSVLTKRINNQRGISVSYTHLTLPTKA
;
A
#
# COMPACT_ATOMS: atom_id res chain seq x y z
N MET A 1 -8.96 -10.30 33.00
CA MET A 1 -8.60 -9.10 32.19
C MET A 1 -8.75 -7.90 33.11
N GLU A 2 -7.64 -7.23 33.44
CA GLU A 2 -7.66 -6.05 34.32
C GLU A 2 -7.89 -4.80 33.48
N ILE A 3 -9.00 -4.11 33.71
CA ILE A 3 -9.31 -2.86 33.01
C ILE A 3 -8.62 -1.71 33.76
N LYS A 4 -7.51 -1.22 33.21
CA LYS A 4 -6.86 -0.01 33.73
C LYS A 4 -7.53 1.22 33.10
N LYS A 5 -8.10 2.08 33.96
CA LYS A 5 -8.63 3.38 33.50
C LYS A 5 -7.46 4.33 33.26
N SER A 6 -7.36 4.85 32.04
CA SER A 6 -6.44 5.96 31.76
C SER A 6 -6.93 7.22 32.46
N LYS A 7 -6.00 7.98 33.05
CA LYS A 7 -6.28 9.33 33.59
C LYS A 7 -6.33 10.38 32.46
N GLU A 8 -5.80 10.03 31.31
CA GLU A 8 -5.77 10.95 30.15
C GLU A 8 -7.09 10.90 29.40
N LYS A 9 -7.57 12.09 29.04
CA LYS A 9 -8.72 12.23 28.14
C LYS A 9 -8.22 12.49 26.75
N TYR A 10 -8.84 11.86 25.78
CA TYR A 10 -8.61 12.01 24.35
C TYR A 10 -9.87 12.53 23.69
N ASP A 11 -9.71 13.33 22.64
CA ASP A 11 -10.84 13.82 21.85
C ASP A 11 -11.38 12.71 20.95
N ILE A 12 -10.48 11.86 20.43
CA ILE A 12 -10.80 10.80 19.48
C ILE A 12 -9.98 9.55 19.79
N ILE A 13 -10.62 8.39 19.60
CA ILE A 13 -9.97 7.08 19.65
C ILE A 13 -10.04 6.47 18.24
N ILE A 14 -8.89 6.06 17.72
CA ILE A 14 -8.75 5.35 16.44
C ILE A 14 -8.27 3.93 16.74
N VAL A 15 -8.93 2.94 16.20
CA VAL A 15 -8.58 1.52 16.37
C VAL A 15 -7.98 1.00 15.07
N GLY A 16 -6.72 0.56 15.14
CA GLY A 16 -5.92 0.09 14.02
C GLY A 16 -5.13 1.21 13.34
N SER A 17 -3.84 0.99 13.19
CA SER A 17 -2.89 1.94 12.62
C SER A 17 -2.58 1.71 11.13
N GLY A 18 -3.39 0.91 10.45
CA GLY A 18 -3.26 0.67 9.01
C GLY A 18 -3.44 1.95 8.18
N ALA A 19 -3.57 1.80 6.86
CA ALA A 19 -3.64 2.94 5.94
C ALA A 19 -4.68 4.00 6.36
N ALA A 20 -5.90 3.60 6.64
CA ALA A 20 -6.97 4.52 7.03
C ALA A 20 -6.71 5.15 8.42
N GLY A 21 -6.40 4.31 9.44
CA GLY A 21 -6.17 4.81 10.79
C GLY A 21 -4.93 5.71 10.90
N GLY A 22 -3.86 5.38 10.19
CA GLY A 22 -2.66 6.22 10.14
C GLY A 22 -2.90 7.60 9.53
N ILE A 23 -3.58 7.66 8.39
CA ILE A 23 -3.94 8.93 7.74
C ILE A 23 -4.92 9.75 8.59
N SER A 24 -5.94 9.09 9.17
CA SER A 24 -6.88 9.77 10.05
C SER A 24 -6.19 10.35 11.29
N THR A 25 -5.28 9.58 11.90
CA THR A 25 -4.48 10.06 13.04
C THR A 25 -3.68 11.30 12.66
N LYS A 26 -2.98 11.25 11.52
CA LYS A 26 -2.20 12.40 11.03
C LYS A 26 -3.07 13.64 10.85
N ILE A 27 -4.18 13.53 10.13
CA ILE A 27 -5.05 14.68 9.83
C ILE A 27 -5.64 15.27 11.11
N LEU A 28 -6.09 14.43 12.04
CA LEU A 28 -6.71 14.89 13.28
C LEU A 28 -5.69 15.51 14.26
N THR A 29 -4.50 14.95 14.34
CA THR A 29 -3.42 15.54 15.15
C THR A 29 -2.89 16.84 14.55
N ASP A 30 -2.77 16.92 13.23
CA ASP A 30 -2.42 18.17 12.53
C ASP A 30 -3.49 19.27 12.77
N ALA A 31 -4.74 18.89 12.99
CA ALA A 31 -5.82 19.79 13.37
C ALA A 31 -5.83 20.15 14.87
N GLY A 32 -4.87 19.67 15.64
CA GLY A 32 -4.70 19.97 17.07
C GLY A 32 -5.51 19.10 18.02
N LEU A 33 -6.16 18.03 17.52
CA LEU A 33 -6.92 17.12 18.36
C LEU A 33 -6.00 16.11 19.07
N LYS A 34 -6.35 15.75 20.31
CA LYS A 34 -5.66 14.73 21.07
C LYS A 34 -6.22 13.35 20.70
N VAL A 35 -5.44 12.58 19.96
CA VAL A 35 -5.86 11.29 19.41
C VAL A 35 -5.20 10.14 20.17
N ALA A 36 -5.99 9.14 20.56
CA ALA A 36 -5.49 7.84 20.99
C ALA A 36 -5.55 6.86 19.82
N LEU A 37 -4.38 6.42 19.34
CA LEU A 37 -4.28 5.37 18.34
C LEU A 37 -4.00 4.02 19.02
N ILE A 38 -4.92 3.08 18.88
CA ILE A 38 -4.83 1.74 19.45
C ILE A 38 -4.41 0.76 18.35
N GLU A 39 -3.29 0.07 18.54
CA GLU A 39 -2.78 -0.95 17.63
C GLU A 39 -2.53 -2.25 18.38
N ALA A 40 -2.86 -3.37 17.75
CA ALA A 40 -2.70 -4.69 18.36
C ALA A 40 -1.30 -5.28 18.16
N GLY A 41 -0.56 -4.80 17.17
CA GLY A 41 0.78 -5.30 16.84
C GLY A 41 1.91 -4.41 17.37
N PRO A 42 3.13 -4.94 17.38
CA PRO A 42 4.31 -4.20 17.84
C PRO A 42 4.75 -3.13 16.82
N TYR A 43 5.60 -2.24 17.29
CA TYR A 43 6.36 -1.33 16.42
C TYR A 43 7.62 -2.03 15.91
N PHE A 44 7.85 -1.92 14.62
CA PHE A 44 9.11 -2.29 13.99
C PHE A 44 9.78 -1.03 13.44
N ASP A 45 11.02 -0.79 13.84
CA ASP A 45 11.76 0.36 13.35
C ASP A 45 12.20 0.15 11.90
N PRO A 46 11.70 0.94 10.95
CA PRO A 46 12.10 0.82 9.55
C PRO A 46 13.56 1.27 9.30
N ALA A 47 14.17 1.98 10.25
CA ALA A 47 15.56 2.39 10.16
C ALA A 47 16.53 1.30 10.68
N ASP A 48 16.04 0.35 11.47
CA ASP A 48 16.81 -0.78 11.94
C ASP A 48 16.88 -1.89 10.87
N PRO A 49 18.07 -2.19 10.31
CA PRO A 49 18.21 -3.24 9.29
C PRO A 49 17.72 -4.62 9.74
N GLU A 50 17.81 -4.94 11.02
CA GLU A 50 17.37 -6.22 11.59
C GLU A 50 15.84 -6.33 11.63
N GLN A 51 15.16 -5.20 11.75
CA GLN A 51 13.70 -5.12 11.81
C GLN A 51 13.05 -4.85 10.45
N GLN A 52 13.83 -4.50 9.43
CA GLN A 52 13.31 -4.23 8.10
C GLN A 52 12.74 -5.48 7.46
N THR A 53 11.45 -5.45 7.18
CA THR A 53 10.73 -6.62 6.62
C THR A 53 10.81 -6.70 5.11
N GLN A 54 11.07 -5.58 4.43
CA GLN A 54 11.01 -5.49 2.97
C GLN A 54 12.35 -5.62 2.27
N PHE A 55 13.46 -5.41 2.97
CA PHE A 55 14.78 -5.24 2.39
C PHE A 55 15.76 -6.37 2.67
N LYS A 56 15.34 -7.35 3.45
CA LYS A 56 16.19 -8.53 3.71
C LYS A 56 16.34 -9.39 2.45
N PRO A 57 17.50 -10.01 2.24
CA PRO A 57 17.68 -10.98 1.17
C PRO A 57 16.57 -12.03 1.21
N THR A 58 16.21 -12.59 0.06
CA THR A 58 15.09 -13.55 -0.04
C THR A 58 15.19 -14.72 0.94
N TRP A 59 16.42 -15.16 1.25
CA TRP A 59 16.66 -16.24 2.21
C TRP A 59 16.57 -15.80 3.69
N ALA A 60 16.77 -14.51 3.99
CA ALA A 60 16.67 -13.95 5.34
C ALA A 60 15.38 -13.15 5.55
N SER A 61 14.61 -12.92 4.49
CA SER A 61 13.35 -12.19 4.56
C SER A 61 12.25 -13.07 5.11
N PRO A 62 11.37 -12.58 5.99
CA PRO A 62 10.14 -13.24 6.34
C PRO A 62 9.23 -13.47 5.12
N ARG A 63 9.41 -12.69 4.06
CA ARG A 63 8.77 -12.83 2.75
C ARG A 63 9.62 -13.65 1.78
N ARG A 64 10.06 -14.82 2.17
CA ARG A 64 10.98 -15.65 1.37
C ARG A 64 10.44 -16.10 0.01
N GLY A 65 9.18 -15.83 -0.28
CA GLY A 65 8.51 -16.32 -1.47
C GLY A 65 8.02 -17.78 -1.31
N SER A 66 7.37 -18.29 -2.33
CA SER A 66 6.87 -19.67 -2.35
C SER A 66 8.01 -20.69 -2.43
N SER A 67 7.83 -21.83 -1.77
CA SER A 67 8.70 -23.00 -1.86
C SER A 67 7.85 -24.26 -1.78
N VAL A 68 8.47 -25.43 -1.98
CA VAL A 68 7.79 -26.73 -1.85
C VAL A 68 7.23 -26.92 -0.43
N THR A 69 7.95 -26.41 0.57
CA THR A 69 7.59 -26.52 1.99
C THR A 69 6.77 -25.35 2.50
N ARG A 70 6.65 -24.28 1.72
CA ARG A 70 5.96 -23.06 2.12
C ARG A 70 5.23 -22.45 0.91
N ARG A 71 3.91 -22.35 1.03
CA ARG A 71 3.06 -21.77 0.00
C ARG A 71 3.25 -20.25 -0.08
N PHE A 72 2.93 -19.69 -1.23
CA PHE A 72 2.83 -18.23 -1.36
C PHE A 72 1.81 -17.69 -0.35
N GLY A 73 2.24 -16.73 0.46
CA GLY A 73 1.41 -16.16 1.53
C GLY A 73 1.68 -16.74 2.93
N ASP A 74 2.39 -17.84 3.05
CA ASP A 74 2.86 -18.34 4.35
C ASP A 74 4.04 -17.47 4.81
N PHE A 75 3.73 -16.37 5.44
CA PHE A 75 4.71 -15.45 6.00
C PHE A 75 4.83 -15.66 7.49
N HIS A 76 6.01 -15.39 8.02
CA HIS A 76 6.20 -15.41 9.46
C HIS A 76 5.26 -14.40 10.13
N MET A 77 4.60 -14.82 11.20
CA MET A 77 3.48 -14.13 11.85
C MET A 77 3.74 -12.67 12.24
N SER A 78 4.99 -12.29 12.53
CA SER A 78 5.35 -10.92 12.89
C SER A 78 4.99 -9.90 11.82
N TYR A 79 4.80 -10.36 10.60
CA TYR A 79 4.67 -9.48 9.43
C TYR A 79 3.34 -9.64 8.69
N GLY A 80 2.62 -10.69 9.00
CA GLY A 80 1.32 -11.01 8.41
C GLY A 80 1.19 -12.49 8.10
N ASP A 81 0.07 -13.06 8.43
CA ASP A 81 -0.25 -14.45 8.23
C ASP A 81 -1.76 -14.63 8.08
N TRP A 82 -2.17 -15.78 7.54
CA TRP A 82 -3.53 -16.28 7.53
C TRP A 82 -3.97 -16.72 8.93
N LYS A 83 -3.05 -17.33 9.67
CA LYS A 83 -3.26 -17.81 11.04
C LYS A 83 -2.40 -16.98 11.99
N VAL A 84 -3.05 -16.35 12.94
CA VAL A 84 -2.40 -15.62 14.03
C VAL A 84 -2.82 -16.30 15.33
N ASP A 85 -1.84 -16.77 16.10
CA ASP A 85 -2.08 -17.45 17.36
C ASP A 85 -2.88 -16.56 18.32
N GLY A 86 -3.92 -17.14 18.94
CA GLY A 86 -4.80 -16.42 19.81
C GLY A 86 -5.85 -15.54 19.12
N GLU A 87 -5.89 -15.53 17.80
CA GLU A 87 -6.83 -14.73 17.00
C GLU A 87 -7.55 -15.58 15.95
N PRO A 88 -8.37 -16.57 16.36
CA PRO A 88 -9.12 -17.37 15.42
C PRO A 88 -10.13 -16.50 14.65
N TYR A 89 -10.41 -16.90 13.42
CA TYR A 89 -11.55 -16.39 12.67
C TYR A 89 -12.30 -17.57 12.05
N TYR A 90 -13.55 -17.31 11.75
CA TYR A 90 -14.43 -18.30 11.16
C TYR A 90 -14.91 -17.78 9.81
N SER A 91 -14.88 -18.63 8.80
CA SER A 91 -15.56 -18.38 7.54
C SER A 91 -16.90 -19.11 7.51
N LYS A 92 -17.82 -18.62 6.68
CA LYS A 92 -19.09 -19.32 6.45
C LYS A 92 -18.78 -20.72 5.91
N GLU A 93 -19.57 -21.71 6.32
CA GLU A 93 -19.52 -23.06 5.77
C GLU A 93 -19.56 -23.01 4.24
N ASP A 94 -18.79 -23.85 3.58
CA ASP A 94 -18.61 -23.89 2.11
C ASP A 94 -17.98 -22.62 1.48
N THR A 95 -17.31 -21.79 2.27
CA THR A 95 -16.54 -20.67 1.74
C THR A 95 -15.07 -20.74 2.16
N ASP A 96 -14.18 -20.79 1.19
CA ASP A 96 -12.73 -20.69 1.44
C ASP A 96 -12.33 -19.22 1.56
N PHE A 97 -12.33 -18.69 2.79
CA PHE A 97 -11.86 -17.35 3.06
C PHE A 97 -10.55 -17.40 3.86
N MET A 98 -9.48 -16.92 3.29
CA MET A 98 -8.20 -16.78 3.95
C MET A 98 -7.94 -15.32 4.29
N TRP A 99 -8.05 -14.97 5.58
CA TRP A 99 -7.86 -13.61 6.04
C TRP A 99 -6.41 -13.33 6.39
N TRP A 100 -5.69 -12.82 5.43
CA TRP A 100 -4.32 -12.38 5.67
C TRP A 100 -4.28 -11.07 6.46
N ARG A 101 -3.68 -11.11 7.65
CA ARG A 101 -3.61 -10.01 8.60
C ARG A 101 -2.16 -9.63 8.85
N SER A 102 -1.94 -8.36 9.16
CA SER A 102 -0.64 -7.81 9.54
C SER A 102 -0.75 -7.23 10.93
N ARG A 103 0.03 -7.76 11.87
CA ARG A 103 0.05 -7.36 13.28
C ARG A 103 1.28 -6.53 13.57
N MET A 104 1.23 -5.27 13.19
CA MET A 104 2.28 -4.30 13.43
C MET A 104 1.75 -2.88 13.28
N LEU A 105 2.41 -1.92 13.92
CA LEU A 105 2.12 -0.50 13.69
C LEU A 105 2.27 -0.16 12.21
N GLY A 106 1.25 0.46 11.62
CA GLY A 106 1.15 0.71 10.18
C GLY A 106 0.48 -0.42 9.39
N GLY A 107 0.30 -1.60 9.98
CA GLY A 107 -0.39 -2.71 9.33
C GLY A 107 0.19 -3.07 7.96
N ARG A 108 -0.68 -3.36 6.99
CA ARG A 108 -0.27 -3.76 5.64
C ARG A 108 0.45 -2.67 4.83
N THR A 109 0.46 -1.42 5.26
CA THR A 109 1.26 -0.38 4.59
C THR A 109 2.77 -0.62 4.67
N ASN A 110 3.21 -1.48 5.60
CA ASN A 110 4.62 -1.88 5.70
C ASN A 110 5.06 -2.86 4.61
N HIS A 111 4.14 -3.54 3.95
CA HIS A 111 4.48 -4.58 2.96
C HIS A 111 3.51 -4.69 1.78
N TRP A 112 2.73 -3.66 1.51
CA TRP A 112 1.91 -3.59 0.31
C TRP A 112 2.76 -3.39 -0.96
N GLY A 113 2.20 -3.67 -2.14
CA GLY A 113 2.90 -3.51 -3.42
C GLY A 113 3.08 -2.07 -3.87
N ARG A 114 2.61 -1.09 -3.10
CA ARG A 114 2.66 0.36 -3.36
C ARG A 114 1.92 0.80 -4.63
N ILE A 115 1.12 -0.07 -5.21
CA ILE A 115 0.26 0.28 -6.33
C ILE A 115 -0.78 1.30 -5.82
N ALA A 116 -0.82 2.46 -6.46
CA ALA A 116 -1.60 3.61 -6.04
C ALA A 116 -2.48 4.15 -7.18
N SER A 117 -3.15 3.25 -7.89
CA SER A 117 -4.16 3.63 -8.87
C SER A 117 -5.39 4.19 -8.17
N ARG A 118 -6.05 5.15 -8.81
CA ARG A 118 -7.32 5.70 -8.33
C ARG A 118 -8.46 4.84 -8.86
N LEU A 119 -9.52 4.71 -8.08
CA LEU A 119 -10.80 4.25 -8.64
C LEU A 119 -11.32 5.30 -9.62
N GLY A 120 -11.74 4.87 -10.80
CA GLY A 120 -12.26 5.76 -11.82
C GLY A 120 -13.76 6.00 -11.69
N PRO A 121 -14.33 6.90 -12.50
CA PRO A 121 -15.76 7.23 -12.45
C PRO A 121 -16.68 6.02 -12.56
N LYS A 122 -16.35 5.02 -13.38
CA LYS A 122 -17.15 3.82 -13.56
C LYS A 122 -17.18 2.91 -12.33
N ASP A 123 -16.12 2.92 -11.51
CA ASP A 123 -16.04 2.10 -10.30
C ASP A 123 -17.07 2.54 -9.23
N PHE A 124 -17.47 3.81 -9.26
CA PHE A 124 -18.54 4.34 -8.39
C PHE A 124 -19.94 4.06 -8.94
N LYS A 125 -20.05 3.62 -10.19
CA LYS A 125 -21.30 3.38 -10.92
C LYS A 125 -21.34 1.98 -11.51
N CYS A 126 -20.85 0.99 -10.76
CA CYS A 126 -20.74 -0.40 -11.23
C CYS A 126 -22.08 -0.99 -11.71
N LYS A 127 -23.20 -0.63 -11.08
CA LYS A 127 -24.51 -1.08 -11.53
C LYS A 127 -24.87 -0.53 -12.90
N ASP A 128 -24.62 0.76 -13.13
CA ASP A 128 -25.01 1.42 -14.37
C ASP A 128 -24.16 0.96 -15.56
N PHE A 129 -22.87 0.69 -15.33
CA PHE A 129 -21.94 0.32 -16.41
C PHE A 129 -21.79 -1.19 -16.64
N TYR A 130 -21.98 -2.00 -15.61
CA TYR A 130 -21.65 -3.43 -15.65
C TYR A 130 -22.76 -4.31 -15.11
N ASP A 131 -23.90 -3.75 -14.70
CA ASP A 131 -25.02 -4.46 -14.03
C ASP A 131 -24.57 -5.26 -12.79
N LEU A 132 -23.53 -4.76 -12.11
CA LEU A 132 -22.96 -5.40 -10.93
C LEU A 132 -23.36 -4.66 -9.66
N ASN A 133 -23.86 -5.42 -8.66
CA ASN A 133 -24.12 -4.96 -7.30
C ASN A 133 -24.98 -3.70 -7.21
N ALA A 134 -24.40 -2.59 -6.71
CA ALA A 134 -25.04 -1.30 -6.52
C ALA A 134 -24.06 -0.17 -6.88
N ASN A 135 -24.58 0.99 -7.18
CA ASN A 135 -23.79 2.21 -7.27
C ASN A 135 -23.39 2.69 -5.88
N TRP A 136 -22.20 3.27 -5.78
CA TRP A 136 -21.84 4.01 -4.59
C TRP A 136 -22.68 5.30 -4.48
N PRO A 137 -23.02 5.75 -3.25
CA PRO A 137 -23.76 6.99 -3.05
C PRO A 137 -22.95 8.27 -3.32
N ILE A 138 -21.67 8.11 -3.64
CA ILE A 138 -20.71 9.16 -3.98
C ILE A 138 -20.17 8.95 -5.40
N THR A 139 -19.53 9.96 -5.93
CA THR A 139 -18.91 9.98 -7.26
C THR A 139 -17.39 10.10 -7.16
N TYR A 140 -16.71 9.93 -8.29
CA TYR A 140 -15.28 10.21 -8.37
C TYR A 140 -14.96 11.68 -8.01
N GLU A 141 -15.78 12.62 -8.45
CA GLU A 141 -15.56 14.05 -8.20
C GLU A 141 -15.62 14.40 -6.71
N ASP A 142 -16.45 13.69 -5.94
CA ASP A 142 -16.51 13.87 -4.48
C ASP A 142 -15.22 13.44 -3.79
N ILE A 143 -14.53 12.42 -4.32
CA ILE A 143 -13.31 11.84 -3.73
C ILE A 143 -12.03 12.44 -4.34
N LYS A 144 -12.08 12.93 -5.55
CA LYS A 144 -10.93 13.46 -6.28
C LYS A 144 -10.04 14.41 -5.45
N PRO A 145 -10.58 15.40 -4.70
CA PRO A 145 -9.74 16.30 -3.89
C PRO A 145 -8.93 15.57 -2.81
N TYR A 146 -9.43 14.45 -2.32
CA TYR A 146 -8.73 13.63 -1.32
C TYR A 146 -7.66 12.76 -1.96
N TYR A 147 -7.91 12.20 -3.14
CA TYR A 147 -6.87 11.54 -3.94
C TYR A 147 -5.73 12.50 -4.26
N ASP A 148 -6.04 13.73 -4.66
CA ASP A 148 -5.04 14.75 -4.97
C ASP A 148 -4.14 15.08 -3.77
N LYS A 149 -4.72 15.17 -2.57
CA LYS A 149 -3.97 15.35 -1.32
C LYS A 149 -3.13 14.13 -0.97
N LEU A 150 -3.69 12.93 -1.16
CA LEU A 150 -3.02 11.68 -0.84
C LEU A 150 -1.82 11.44 -1.77
N ASP A 151 -1.95 11.64 -3.07
CA ASP A 151 -0.85 11.49 -4.03
C ASP A 151 0.35 12.35 -3.65
N GLN A 152 0.09 13.59 -3.21
CA GLN A 152 1.13 14.50 -2.75
C GLN A 152 1.74 14.06 -1.42
N LEU A 153 0.93 13.52 -0.51
CA LEU A 153 1.37 13.09 0.82
C LEU A 153 2.28 11.86 0.73
N ILE A 154 1.85 10.84 -0.04
CA ILE A 154 2.57 9.56 -0.12
C ILE A 154 3.60 9.53 -1.26
N GLY A 155 3.55 10.50 -2.15
CA GLY A 155 4.45 10.62 -3.30
C GLY A 155 4.25 9.52 -4.34
N VAL A 156 3.27 9.69 -5.23
CA VAL A 156 3.00 8.75 -6.32
C VAL A 156 3.76 9.17 -7.56
N PHE A 157 4.49 8.27 -8.20
CA PHE A 157 5.03 8.54 -9.53
C PHE A 157 4.13 7.97 -10.63
N GLY A 158 4.17 8.57 -11.80
CA GLY A 158 3.40 8.16 -12.96
C GLY A 158 3.47 9.18 -14.07
N THR A 159 2.65 8.98 -15.09
CA THR A 159 2.45 9.89 -16.23
C THR A 159 0.98 10.22 -16.39
N LYS A 160 0.70 11.38 -16.97
CA LYS A 160 -0.66 11.80 -17.30
C LYS A 160 -1.05 11.21 -18.63
N GLU A 161 -2.04 10.34 -18.65
CA GLU A 161 -2.44 9.56 -19.81
C GLU A 161 -3.87 9.83 -20.26
N ASN A 162 -4.65 10.58 -19.47
CA ASN A 162 -6.06 10.90 -19.72
C ASN A 162 -6.91 9.63 -19.99
N LEU A 163 -6.67 8.58 -19.20
CA LEU A 163 -7.43 7.33 -19.36
C LEU A 163 -8.85 7.48 -18.81
N PRO A 164 -9.85 6.91 -19.51
CA PRO A 164 -11.28 7.14 -19.17
C PRO A 164 -11.66 6.65 -17.77
N ASN A 165 -11.01 5.61 -17.24
CA ASN A 165 -11.34 5.04 -15.92
C ASN A 165 -10.11 4.80 -15.04
N ASP A 166 -8.99 5.44 -15.34
CA ASP A 166 -7.81 5.51 -14.48
C ASP A 166 -7.33 6.96 -14.45
N PRO A 167 -8.05 7.84 -13.71
CA PRO A 167 -7.87 9.28 -13.75
C PRO A 167 -6.46 9.70 -13.36
N ASP A 168 -5.99 10.76 -13.98
CA ASP A 168 -4.70 11.35 -13.66
C ASP A 168 -4.69 12.03 -12.30
N GLY A 169 -3.54 11.96 -11.65
CA GLY A 169 -3.27 12.55 -10.35
C GLY A 169 -2.09 13.52 -10.34
N PHE A 170 -1.58 13.79 -9.14
CA PHE A 170 -0.35 14.51 -8.94
C PHE A 170 0.84 13.55 -8.94
N PHE A 171 1.51 13.43 -10.07
CA PHE A 171 2.58 12.46 -10.23
C PHE A 171 3.97 13.07 -10.12
N LEU A 172 4.83 12.38 -9.39
CA LEU A 172 6.26 12.52 -9.53
C LEU A 172 6.72 11.93 -10.87
N PRO A 173 7.83 12.41 -11.44
CA PRO A 173 8.35 11.81 -12.66
C PRO A 173 8.68 10.33 -12.41
N PRO A 174 8.29 9.43 -13.32
CA PRO A 174 8.63 8.03 -13.21
C PRO A 174 10.14 7.81 -13.37
N PRO A 175 10.69 6.72 -12.86
CA PRO A 175 12.05 6.32 -13.13
C PRO A 175 12.25 6.05 -14.62
N LYS A 176 13.50 6.17 -15.07
CA LYS A 176 13.82 5.82 -16.46
C LYS A 176 13.54 4.34 -16.71
N PRO A 177 12.93 3.99 -17.85
CA PRO A 177 12.67 2.60 -18.18
C PRO A 177 13.99 1.83 -18.39
N ARG A 178 13.96 0.56 -18.02
CA ARG A 178 15.09 -0.35 -18.20
C ARG A 178 15.14 -0.85 -19.64
N LEU A 179 16.25 -1.47 -20.01
CA LEU A 179 16.46 -1.94 -21.39
C LEU A 179 15.34 -2.91 -21.86
N HIS A 180 14.98 -3.87 -21.03
CA HIS A 180 13.91 -4.82 -21.38
C HIS A 180 12.53 -4.15 -21.47
N GLU A 181 12.25 -3.15 -20.61
CA GLU A 181 11.03 -2.35 -20.69
C GLU A 181 10.98 -1.54 -22.00
N LEU A 182 12.10 -0.97 -22.43
CA LEU A 182 12.20 -0.27 -23.72
C LEU A 182 11.91 -1.20 -24.91
N TYR A 183 12.41 -2.44 -24.87
CA TYR A 183 12.09 -3.43 -25.91
C TYR A 183 10.61 -3.80 -25.89
N TYR A 184 10.05 -4.00 -24.69
CA TYR A 184 8.63 -4.29 -24.53
C TYR A 184 7.75 -3.15 -25.05
N ILE A 185 8.05 -1.91 -24.67
CA ILE A 185 7.36 -0.70 -25.14
C ILE A 185 7.41 -0.63 -26.69
N LYS A 186 8.60 -0.86 -27.28
CA LYS A 186 8.76 -0.86 -28.73
C LYS A 186 7.94 -1.94 -29.44
N GLY A 187 7.87 -3.12 -28.85
CA GLY A 187 7.05 -4.24 -29.35
C GLY A 187 5.54 -3.95 -29.27
N ALA A 188 5.09 -3.52 -28.10
CA ALA A 188 3.69 -3.19 -27.84
C ALA A 188 3.18 -2.07 -28.77
N LYS A 189 4.01 -1.04 -28.98
CA LYS A 189 3.68 0.06 -29.91
C LYS A 189 3.41 -0.41 -31.32
N LYS A 190 4.14 -1.43 -31.80
CA LYS A 190 3.90 -2.01 -33.14
C LYS A 190 2.53 -2.70 -33.23
N SER A 191 1.99 -3.15 -32.13
CA SER A 191 0.67 -3.79 -32.02
C SER A 191 -0.45 -2.80 -31.61
N GLY A 192 -0.17 -1.48 -31.63
CA GLY A 192 -1.14 -0.47 -31.24
C GLY A 192 -1.44 -0.40 -29.74
N ILE A 193 -0.62 -1.06 -28.92
CA ILE A 193 -0.80 -1.08 -27.45
C ILE A 193 0.09 0.01 -26.84
N ASN A 194 -0.52 0.88 -26.05
CA ASN A 194 0.19 1.87 -25.26
C ASN A 194 0.67 1.26 -23.92
N VAL A 195 1.93 1.46 -23.59
CA VAL A 195 2.54 1.00 -22.34
C VAL A 195 2.92 2.22 -21.52
N ILE A 196 2.42 2.29 -20.33
CA ILE A 196 2.60 3.39 -19.40
C ILE A 196 3.32 2.94 -18.13
N PRO A 197 4.01 3.83 -17.41
CA PRO A 197 4.55 3.51 -16.09
C PRO A 197 3.42 3.18 -15.10
N SER A 198 3.61 2.16 -14.30
CA SER A 198 2.70 1.90 -13.18
C SER A 198 2.67 3.09 -12.22
N ARG A 199 1.49 3.38 -11.67
CA ARG A 199 1.33 4.40 -10.64
C ARG A 199 1.69 3.80 -9.29
N LEU A 200 2.86 4.18 -8.76
CA LEU A 200 3.38 3.62 -7.52
C LEU A 200 3.71 4.71 -6.51
N SER A 201 3.34 4.46 -5.27
CA SER A 201 3.73 5.30 -4.12
C SER A 201 5.20 5.04 -3.76
N VAL A 202 6.09 5.58 -4.57
CA VAL A 202 7.54 5.53 -4.41
C VAL A 202 8.12 6.90 -4.71
N LEU A 203 8.85 7.47 -3.77
CA LEU A 203 9.46 8.77 -3.94
C LEU A 203 10.61 8.70 -4.95
N THR A 204 10.41 9.24 -6.13
CA THR A 204 11.43 9.40 -7.17
C THR A 204 12.17 10.74 -7.07
N LYS A 205 11.61 11.66 -6.31
CA LYS A 205 12.21 12.93 -5.91
C LYS A 205 12.08 13.13 -4.41
N ARG A 206 12.94 13.96 -3.83
CA ARG A 206 12.80 14.38 -2.44
C ARG A 206 11.56 15.25 -2.28
N ILE A 207 10.68 14.89 -1.35
CA ILE A 207 9.51 15.68 -0.95
C ILE A 207 9.60 15.93 0.56
N ASN A 208 9.39 17.16 1.00
CA ASN A 208 9.33 17.53 2.41
C ASN A 208 10.46 16.91 3.26
N ASN A 209 11.70 16.98 2.79
CA ASN A 209 12.88 16.37 3.41
C ASN A 209 12.87 14.82 3.48
N GLN A 210 11.88 14.16 2.93
CA GLN A 210 11.82 12.70 2.84
C GLN A 210 12.53 12.21 1.57
N ARG A 211 13.35 11.18 1.70
CA ARG A 211 13.91 10.42 0.60
C ARG A 211 13.17 9.11 0.46
N GLY A 212 12.69 8.81 -0.73
CA GLY A 212 12.27 7.46 -1.06
C GLY A 212 13.50 6.61 -1.37
N ILE A 213 13.57 5.43 -0.78
CA ILE A 213 14.47 4.38 -1.23
C ILE A 213 13.61 3.37 -1.95
N SER A 214 13.77 3.29 -3.28
CA SER A 214 13.10 2.25 -4.04
C SER A 214 13.85 0.95 -3.91
N VAL A 215 13.27 -0.01 -3.22
CA VAL A 215 13.87 -1.35 -3.04
C VAL A 215 13.94 -2.13 -4.33
N SER A 216 12.97 -1.94 -5.21
CA SER A 216 12.94 -2.60 -6.52
C SER A 216 14.16 -2.28 -7.36
N TYR A 217 14.79 -1.14 -7.12
CA TYR A 217 15.94 -0.68 -7.88
C TYR A 217 17.28 -1.06 -7.25
N THR A 218 17.36 -1.24 -5.95
CA THR A 218 18.61 -1.61 -5.27
C THR A 218 18.99 -3.06 -5.51
N HIS A 219 18.03 -3.94 -5.80
CA HIS A 219 18.31 -5.35 -6.09
C HIS A 219 18.62 -5.66 -7.55
N LEU A 220 18.46 -4.69 -8.44
CA LEU A 220 18.67 -4.86 -9.88
C LEU A 220 19.85 -4.08 -10.45
N THR A 221 20.46 -3.22 -9.67
CA THR A 221 21.79 -2.72 -9.94
C THR A 221 22.80 -3.69 -9.34
N LEU A 222 23.16 -4.72 -10.10
CA LEU A 222 24.45 -5.36 -9.89
C LEU A 222 25.50 -4.25 -9.87
N PRO A 223 26.39 -4.20 -8.86
CA PRO A 223 27.50 -3.27 -8.91
C PRO A 223 28.33 -3.66 -10.12
N THR A 224 28.18 -2.94 -11.21
CA THR A 224 29.18 -2.90 -12.25
C THR A 224 30.39 -2.18 -11.63
N LYS A 225 31.26 -2.95 -11.00
CA LYS A 225 32.64 -2.51 -10.86
C LYS A 225 33.22 -2.45 -12.25
N ALA A 226 33.43 -1.23 -12.74
CA ALA A 226 34.41 -0.96 -13.76
C ALA A 226 35.78 -1.24 -13.18
#